data_5a2adbb06caecd4793e517124416dce1
#
_entry.id   5a2adbb06caecd4793e517124416dce1
#
_cell.length_a   1.000
_cell.length_b   1.000
_cell.length_c   1.000
_cell.angle_alpha   90.00
_cell.angle_beta   90.00
_cell.angle_gamma   90.00
#
_symmetry.space_group_name_H-M   'P 1'
#
loop_
_entity.id
_entity.type
_entity.pdbx_description
1 polymer ?
#
loop_
_entity_poly.entity_id
_entity_poly.type
_entity_poly.pdbx_seq_one_letter_code
_entity_poly.pdbx_strand_id
1 'polypeptide(L)'
;MRVARKYFVSGEVQGVGYRFFAQRVAARHQVVGYVRNLADGRVEVHAEGSPEGVEGFKHDLAAGPQHARVEGVEEVSLDPTGSYKSFRIER
;
A
#
# COMPACT_ATOMS: atom_id res chain seq x y z
N MET A 1 16.60 4.33 10.00
CA MET A 1 15.35 4.97 10.40
C MET A 1 14.19 4.31 9.68
N ARG A 2 13.10 4.04 10.38
CA ARG A 2 11.89 3.47 9.78
C ARG A 2 10.76 4.47 9.93
N VAL A 3 9.89 4.49 8.94
CA VAL A 3 8.66 5.29 8.98
C VAL A 3 7.48 4.38 8.71
N ALA A 4 6.28 4.83 9.09
CA ALA A 4 5.05 4.11 8.81
C ALA A 4 4.02 5.08 8.22
N ARG A 5 3.27 4.57 7.24
CA ARG A 5 2.21 5.34 6.57
C ARG A 5 1.02 4.42 6.33
N LYS A 6 -0.15 5.01 6.43
CA LYS A 6 -1.36 4.32 5.99
C LYS A 6 -1.91 5.07 4.79
N TYR A 7 -2.29 4.32 3.76
CA TYR A 7 -2.85 4.90 2.54
C TYR A 7 -4.26 4.37 2.33
N PHE A 8 -5.14 5.26 1.91
CA PHE A 8 -6.47 4.88 1.45
C PHE A 8 -6.54 5.21 -0.04
N VAL A 9 -6.62 4.17 -0.86
CA VAL A 9 -6.56 4.29 -2.30
C VAL A 9 -7.98 4.20 -2.85
N SER A 10 -8.39 5.20 -3.61
CA SER A 10 -9.73 5.25 -4.20
C SER A 10 -9.67 5.17 -5.71
N GLY A 11 -10.80 4.80 -6.33
CA GLY A 11 -10.93 4.62 -7.75
C GLY A 11 -11.36 3.21 -8.07
N GLU A 12 -11.02 2.75 -9.27
CA GLU A 12 -11.30 1.37 -9.70
C GLU A 12 -10.12 0.50 -9.30
N VAL A 13 -10.11 0.07 -8.02
CA VAL A 13 -8.96 -0.58 -7.39
C VAL A 13 -9.31 -1.95 -6.80
N GLN A 14 -10.59 -2.34 -6.77
CA GLN A 14 -10.98 -3.67 -6.32
C GLN A 14 -11.37 -4.53 -7.53
N GLY A 15 -11.07 -5.83 -7.45
CA GLY A 15 -11.40 -6.75 -8.53
C GLY A 15 -10.48 -6.66 -9.74
N VAL A 16 -9.34 -5.98 -9.60
CA VAL A 16 -8.40 -5.73 -10.70
C VAL A 16 -6.98 -6.20 -10.36
N GLY A 17 -6.83 -7.00 -9.29
CA GLY A 17 -5.52 -7.51 -8.88
C GLY A 17 -4.68 -6.49 -8.13
N TYR A 18 -5.30 -5.46 -7.58
CA TYR A 18 -4.56 -4.38 -6.92
C TYR A 18 -3.80 -4.87 -5.68
N ARG A 19 -4.40 -5.76 -4.89
CA ARG A 19 -3.74 -6.27 -3.68
C ARG A 19 -2.47 -7.06 -4.02
N PHE A 20 -2.52 -7.87 -5.08
CA PHE A 20 -1.32 -8.60 -5.53
C PHE A 20 -0.27 -7.64 -6.07
N PHE A 21 -0.69 -6.61 -6.79
CA PHE A 21 0.21 -5.57 -7.27
C PHE A 21 0.91 -4.88 -6.09
N ALA A 22 0.15 -4.49 -5.05
CA ALA A 22 0.70 -3.84 -3.88
C ALA A 22 1.74 -4.72 -3.19
N GLN A 23 1.46 -6.02 -3.04
CA GLN A 23 2.40 -6.94 -2.44
C GLN A 23 3.70 -7.04 -3.25
N ARG A 24 3.57 -7.09 -4.58
CA ARG A 24 4.73 -7.20 -5.46
C ARG A 24 5.62 -5.94 -5.38
N VAL A 25 5.00 -4.76 -5.40
CA VAL A 25 5.81 -3.53 -5.34
C VAL A 25 6.35 -3.28 -3.94
N ALA A 26 5.65 -3.75 -2.89
CA ALA A 26 6.19 -3.68 -1.53
C ALA A 26 7.51 -4.45 -1.42
N ALA A 27 7.58 -5.62 -2.02
CA ALA A 27 8.81 -6.42 -2.04
C ALA A 27 9.94 -5.67 -2.75
N ARG A 28 9.62 -4.98 -3.85
CA ARG A 28 10.60 -4.20 -4.60
C ARG A 28 11.23 -3.10 -3.76
N HIS A 29 10.45 -2.48 -2.88
CA HIS A 29 10.91 -1.37 -2.05
C HIS A 29 11.24 -1.77 -0.61
N GLN A 30 11.22 -3.08 -0.32
CA GLN A 30 11.51 -3.61 1.00
C GLN A 30 10.59 -3.02 2.07
N VAL A 31 9.31 -2.92 1.72
CA VAL A 31 8.25 -2.41 2.59
C VAL A 31 7.49 -3.59 3.17
N VAL A 32 7.18 -3.53 4.46
CA VAL A 32 6.36 -4.52 5.16
C VAL A 32 5.04 -3.87 5.59
N GLY A 33 4.03 -4.68 5.89
CA GLY A 33 2.72 -4.19 6.30
C GLY A 33 1.61 -5.06 5.73
N TYR A 34 0.53 -4.41 5.26
CA TYR A 34 -0.60 -5.16 4.72
C TYR A 34 -1.38 -4.31 3.70
N VAL A 35 -2.21 -4.99 2.94
CA VAL A 35 -3.17 -4.38 2.04
C VAL A 35 -4.49 -5.13 2.17
N ARG A 36 -5.61 -4.40 2.23
CA ARG A 36 -6.94 -5.03 2.28
C ARG A 36 -7.98 -4.16 1.58
N ASN A 37 -9.02 -4.80 1.07
CA ASN A 37 -10.16 -4.10 0.50
C ASN A 37 -11.07 -3.62 1.61
N LEU A 38 -11.60 -2.41 1.47
CA LEU A 38 -12.61 -1.88 2.38
C LEU A 38 -13.99 -2.05 1.76
N ALA A 39 -15.01 -2.04 2.63
CA ALA A 39 -16.39 -2.21 2.20
C ALA A 39 -16.87 -1.09 1.29
N ASP A 40 -16.29 0.10 1.40
CA ASP A 40 -16.69 1.26 0.61
C ASP A 40 -16.02 1.33 -0.78
N GLY A 41 -15.26 0.30 -1.15
CA GLY A 41 -14.60 0.23 -2.46
C GLY A 41 -13.16 0.69 -2.47
N ARG A 42 -12.68 1.32 -1.39
CA ARG A 42 -11.29 1.73 -1.30
C ARG A 42 -10.41 0.55 -0.91
N VAL A 43 -9.11 0.74 -1.07
CA VAL A 43 -8.10 -0.21 -0.60
C VAL A 43 -7.29 0.48 0.49
N GLU A 44 -7.13 -0.20 1.62
CA GLU A 44 -6.32 0.30 2.73
C GLU A 44 -4.97 -0.39 2.70
N VAL A 45 -3.91 0.41 2.82
CA VAL A 45 -2.53 -0.10 2.81
C VAL A 45 -1.81 0.45 4.02
N HIS A 46 -1.13 -0.44 4.77
CA HIS A 46 -0.23 -0.03 5.85
C HIS A 46 1.19 -0.37 5.41
N ALA A 47 2.09 0.61 5.47
CA ALA A 47 3.45 0.45 4.98
C ALA A 47 4.46 0.88 6.02
N GLU A 48 5.46 0.04 6.29
CA GLU A 48 6.58 0.36 7.16
C GLU A 48 7.87 0.01 6.45
N GLY A 49 8.85 0.89 6.54
CA GLY A 49 10.14 0.68 5.91
C GLY A 49 10.99 1.94 6.00
N SER A 50 12.05 2.00 5.19
CA SER A 50 12.87 3.20 5.10
C SER A 50 12.04 4.34 4.50
N PRO A 51 12.40 5.61 4.78
CA PRO A 51 11.68 6.73 4.16
C PRO A 51 11.69 6.65 2.64
N GLU A 52 12.82 6.27 2.04
CA GLU A 52 12.93 6.15 0.60
C GLU A 52 12.09 5.02 0.06
N GLY A 53 12.09 3.87 0.75
CA GLY A 53 11.31 2.71 0.33
C GLY A 53 9.82 2.97 0.38
N VAL A 54 9.35 3.58 1.47
CA VAL A 54 7.92 3.89 1.63
C VAL A 54 7.49 4.92 0.59
N GLU A 55 8.32 5.93 0.30
CA GLU A 55 7.99 6.93 -0.71
C GLU A 55 7.92 6.32 -2.12
N GLY A 56 8.87 5.45 -2.48
CA GLY A 56 8.85 4.75 -3.75
C GLY A 56 7.64 3.84 -3.86
N PHE A 57 7.29 3.17 -2.78
CA PHE A 57 6.10 2.33 -2.72
C PHE A 57 4.83 3.15 -2.96
N LYS A 58 4.70 4.30 -2.29
CA LYS A 58 3.57 5.20 -2.50
C LYS A 58 3.45 5.63 -3.95
N HIS A 59 4.57 5.97 -4.57
CA HIS A 59 4.60 6.38 -5.97
C HIS A 59 4.03 5.27 -6.87
N ASP A 60 4.44 4.02 -6.64
CA ASP A 60 3.94 2.88 -7.42
C ASP A 60 2.45 2.61 -7.15
N LEU A 61 2.01 2.76 -5.89
CA LEU A 61 0.61 2.58 -5.54
C LEU A 61 -0.27 3.60 -6.28
N ALA A 62 0.20 4.84 -6.38
CA ALA A 62 -0.55 5.90 -7.05
C ALA A 62 -0.65 5.66 -8.56
N ALA A 63 0.38 5.07 -9.15
CA ALA A 63 0.35 4.71 -10.57
C ALA A 63 -0.59 3.54 -10.83
N GLY A 64 -0.57 2.55 -9.93
CA GLY A 64 -1.43 1.37 -10.02
C GLY A 64 -1.01 0.40 -11.11
N PRO A 65 -1.62 -0.79 -11.13
CA PRO A 65 -1.41 -1.76 -12.20
C PRO A 65 -2.21 -1.37 -13.44
N GLN A 66 -1.97 -2.07 -14.54
CA GLN A 66 -2.51 -1.75 -15.85
C GLN A 66 -4.03 -1.64 -15.89
N HIS A 67 -4.73 -2.51 -15.15
CA HIS A 67 -6.19 -2.58 -15.20
C HIS A 67 -6.88 -1.82 -14.06
N ALA A 68 -6.11 -1.14 -13.23
CA ALA A 68 -6.65 -0.31 -12.17
C ALA A 68 -6.71 1.14 -12.60
N ARG A 69 -7.56 1.91 -11.93
CA ARG A 69 -7.64 3.34 -12.14
C ARG A 69 -7.64 4.01 -10.77
N VAL A 70 -6.49 4.56 -10.41
CA VAL A 70 -6.33 5.23 -9.12
C VAL A 70 -6.76 6.68 -9.27
N GLU A 71 -7.77 7.07 -8.50
CA GLU A 71 -8.29 8.44 -8.52
C GLU A 71 -7.74 9.28 -7.39
N GLY A 72 -7.34 8.65 -6.29
CA GLY A 72 -6.76 9.38 -5.17
C GLY A 72 -6.04 8.45 -4.21
N VAL A 73 -5.07 9.01 -3.51
CA VAL A 73 -4.35 8.32 -2.43
C VAL A 73 -4.31 9.28 -1.24
N GLU A 74 -5.03 8.91 -0.18
CA GLU A 74 -4.98 9.65 1.07
C GLU A 74 -3.92 9.04 1.95
N GLU A 75 -3.07 9.87 2.55
CA GLU A 75 -1.95 9.40 3.35
C GLU A 75 -2.10 9.85 4.80
N VAL A 76 -1.85 8.92 5.73
CA VAL A 76 -1.81 9.20 7.15
C VAL A 76 -0.46 8.76 7.69
N SER A 77 0.24 9.66 8.38
CA SER A 77 1.51 9.34 9.02
C SER A 77 1.26 8.66 10.36
N LEU A 78 2.00 7.59 10.63
CA LEU A 78 1.86 6.79 11.84
C LEU A 78 3.26 6.54 12.41
N ASP A 79 3.30 6.13 13.67
CA ASP A 79 4.53 5.65 14.29
C ASP A 79 4.76 4.21 13.84
N PRO A 80 6.01 3.84 13.51
CA PRO A 80 6.30 2.45 13.14
C PRO A 80 6.06 1.52 14.32
N THR A 81 5.43 0.38 14.04
CA THR A 81 5.15 -0.63 15.08
C THR A 81 6.28 -1.63 15.23
N GLY A 82 7.04 -1.87 14.16
CA GLY A 82 8.06 -2.92 14.13
C GLY A 82 7.47 -4.33 14.15
N SER A 83 6.14 -4.45 14.03
CA SER A 83 5.44 -5.73 14.19
C SER A 83 5.41 -6.58 12.93
N TYR A 84 5.60 -5.97 11.77
CA TYR A 84 5.44 -6.67 10.49
C TYR A 84 6.77 -7.25 10.04
N LYS A 85 6.73 -8.51 9.59
CA LYS A 85 7.91 -9.20 9.04
C LYS A 85 7.82 -9.35 7.53
N SER A 86 6.67 -9.11 6.95
CA SER A 86 6.44 -9.24 5.52
C SER A 86 5.29 -8.31 5.12
N PHE A 87 5.00 -8.27 3.83
CA PHE A 87 3.83 -7.54 3.33
C PHE A 87 2.76 -8.58 3.02
N ARG A 88 1.57 -8.41 3.61
CA ARG A 88 0.52 -9.42 3.58
C ARG A 88 -0.72 -8.89 2.89
N ILE A 89 -1.38 -9.78 2.15
CA ILE A 89 -2.70 -9.51 1.60
C ILE A 89 -3.72 -9.99 2.64
N GLU A 90 -4.59 -9.08 3.06
CA GLU A 90 -5.64 -9.38 4.04
C GLU A 90 -7.00 -9.29 3.39
N ARG A 91 -7.93 -9.99 3.98
CA ARG A 91 -9.31 -10.03 3.51
C ARG A 91 -10.19 -9.05 4.27
#